data_4bbf56df02af733edac4798d568e8d11
#
_entry.id   4bbf56df02af733edac4798d568e8d11
#
_cell.length_a   1.000
_cell.length_b   1.000
_cell.length_c   1.000
_cell.angle_alpha   90.00
_cell.angle_beta   90.00
_cell.angle_gamma   90.00
#
_symmetry.space_group_name_H-M   'P 1'
#
loop_
_entity.id
_entity.type
_entity.pdbx_description
1 polymer ?
#
loop_
_entity_poly.entity_id
_entity_poly.type
_entity_poly.pdbx_seq_one_letter_code
_entity_poly.pdbx_strand_id
1 'polypeptide(L)'
;MLFLLGSFLIPPARSQENTLPPLNQLILTEIKTMPSGGGYSAGSTATQALKNAVRLSSTSLPPTTSLVVDASRAKPSYCSGATYLVFLKVIAALQASHDLTLSPSILETLPPMGQPDGTGIWGRWNANGPGTARLFAELGLGSNFTDYSHARPGDFLKIWWGDFIGANEHGHSVIYMGTEIRDQVPYLTYWSSNVPGGFGTRSVPLSRIHRMLFSRLENPGLLTHADSLPPSDHYLYSLQTRSSTPEEMATLCKIR
;
A
#
# COMPACT_ATOMS: atom_id res chain seq x y z
N MET A 1 -64.40 -3.06 -26.63
CA MET A 1 -63.39 -2.27 -25.95
C MET A 1 -62.27 -3.23 -25.57
N LEU A 2 -61.23 -3.25 -26.38
CA LEU A 2 -60.14 -4.27 -26.29
C LEU A 2 -58.96 -3.58 -25.62
N PHE A 3 -58.56 -4.05 -24.42
CA PHE A 3 -57.37 -3.58 -23.72
C PHE A 3 -56.15 -4.33 -24.19
N LEU A 4 -55.24 -3.63 -24.90
CA LEU A 4 -53.90 -4.13 -25.22
C LEU A 4 -53.03 -4.00 -24.00
N LEU A 5 -52.65 -5.13 -23.40
CA LEU A 5 -51.60 -5.22 -22.39
C LEU A 5 -50.23 -5.14 -23.07
N GLY A 6 -49.60 -3.95 -22.99
CA GLY A 6 -48.23 -3.78 -23.40
C GLY A 6 -47.25 -4.43 -22.42
N SER A 7 -46.58 -5.50 -22.82
CA SER A 7 -45.49 -6.11 -22.06
C SER A 7 -44.25 -5.23 -22.15
N PHE A 8 -43.90 -4.54 -21.06
CA PHE A 8 -42.62 -3.88 -20.90
C PHE A 8 -41.53 -4.94 -20.67
N LEU A 9 -40.72 -5.21 -21.69
CA LEU A 9 -39.48 -5.97 -21.57
C LEU A 9 -38.46 -5.11 -20.79
N ILE A 10 -38.22 -5.46 -19.53
CA ILE A 10 -37.10 -4.91 -18.76
C ILE A 10 -35.82 -5.49 -19.36
N PRO A 11 -34.88 -4.68 -19.87
CA PRO A 11 -33.61 -5.21 -20.38
C PRO A 11 -32.86 -5.86 -19.20
N PRO A 12 -32.16 -6.98 -19.41
CA PRO A 12 -31.37 -7.61 -18.36
C PRO A 12 -30.32 -6.61 -17.87
N ALA A 13 -30.23 -6.43 -16.55
CA ALA A 13 -29.18 -5.65 -15.92
C ALA A 13 -27.84 -6.22 -16.41
N ARG A 14 -27.08 -5.43 -17.18
CA ARG A 14 -25.69 -5.74 -17.50
C ARG A 14 -24.96 -5.92 -16.17
N SER A 15 -24.58 -7.15 -15.87
CA SER A 15 -23.56 -7.41 -14.85
C SER A 15 -22.33 -6.61 -15.27
N GLN A 16 -22.03 -5.52 -14.56
CA GLN A 16 -20.69 -4.93 -14.65
C GLN A 16 -19.75 -6.06 -14.23
N GLU A 17 -19.01 -6.60 -15.20
CA GLU A 17 -17.87 -7.45 -14.92
C GLU A 17 -17.01 -6.67 -13.91
N ASN A 18 -16.87 -7.24 -12.73
CA ASN A 18 -16.19 -6.62 -11.60
C ASN A 18 -14.67 -6.74 -11.82
N THR A 19 -14.20 -6.20 -12.97
CA THR A 19 -12.79 -6.22 -13.31
C THR A 19 -12.02 -5.37 -12.31
N LEU A 20 -10.96 -5.96 -11.77
CA LEU A 20 -10.08 -5.25 -10.84
C LEU A 20 -9.45 -4.03 -11.54
N PRO A 21 -9.24 -2.91 -10.84
CA PRO A 21 -8.49 -1.79 -11.39
C PRO A 21 -7.12 -2.26 -11.91
N PRO A 22 -6.63 -1.74 -13.05
CA PRO A 22 -5.38 -2.22 -13.66
C PRO A 22 -4.17 -2.20 -12.74
N LEU A 23 -4.03 -1.16 -11.91
CA LEU A 23 -2.94 -1.08 -10.94
C LEU A 23 -3.08 -2.09 -9.79
N ASN A 24 -4.31 -2.41 -9.37
CA ASN A 24 -4.54 -3.49 -8.42
C ASN A 24 -4.13 -4.84 -9.01
N GLN A 25 -4.43 -5.10 -10.29
CA GLN A 25 -3.98 -6.31 -10.98
C GLN A 25 -2.45 -6.39 -11.04
N LEU A 26 -1.78 -5.27 -11.32
CA LEU A 26 -0.32 -5.20 -11.34
C LEU A 26 0.26 -5.46 -9.94
N ILE A 27 -0.30 -4.86 -8.88
CA ILE A 27 0.10 -5.12 -7.49
C ILE A 27 0.00 -6.62 -7.17
N LEU A 28 -1.11 -7.27 -7.53
CA LEU A 28 -1.28 -8.70 -7.31
C LEU A 28 -0.29 -9.56 -8.13
N THR A 29 0.07 -9.10 -9.33
CA THR A 29 1.09 -9.75 -10.15
C THR A 29 2.46 -9.65 -9.48
N GLU A 30 2.81 -8.47 -8.97
CA GLU A 30 4.07 -8.28 -8.26
C GLU A 30 4.15 -9.07 -6.94
N ILE A 31 3.04 -9.22 -6.22
CA ILE A 31 2.98 -10.09 -5.04
C ILE A 31 3.34 -11.54 -5.38
N LYS A 32 2.92 -12.07 -6.53
CA LYS A 32 3.24 -13.46 -6.95
C LYS A 32 4.74 -13.67 -7.17
N THR A 33 5.48 -12.63 -7.46
CA THR A 33 6.94 -12.67 -7.65
C THR A 33 7.71 -12.40 -6.35
N MET A 34 7.02 -12.07 -5.26
CA MET A 34 7.66 -11.86 -3.96
C MET A 34 8.13 -13.19 -3.35
N PRO A 35 9.24 -13.19 -2.61
CA PRO A 35 9.65 -14.39 -1.89
C PRO A 35 8.63 -14.77 -0.81
N SER A 36 8.69 -16.01 -0.34
CA SER A 36 7.93 -16.49 0.82
C SER A 36 8.83 -16.65 2.05
N GLY A 37 8.25 -16.56 3.23
CA GLY A 37 8.95 -16.79 4.49
C GLY A 37 10.05 -15.75 4.78
N GLY A 38 11.15 -16.19 5.37
CA GLY A 38 12.32 -15.36 5.66
C GLY A 38 12.34 -14.72 7.05
N GLY A 39 11.32 -14.97 7.87
CA GLY A 39 11.20 -14.46 9.24
C GLY A 39 10.77 -13.00 9.31
N TYR A 40 10.20 -12.64 10.47
CA TYR A 40 9.81 -11.27 10.78
C TYR A 40 10.79 -10.64 11.77
N SER A 41 11.22 -9.40 11.49
CA SER A 41 11.98 -8.57 12.41
C SER A 41 11.78 -7.10 12.08
N ALA A 42 11.61 -6.26 13.09
CA ALA A 42 11.59 -4.80 12.92
C ALA A 42 12.93 -4.15 13.33
N GLY A 43 13.95 -4.94 13.58
CA GLY A 43 15.28 -4.45 14.02
C GLY A 43 16.20 -4.02 12.87
N SER A 44 17.41 -3.62 13.23
CA SER A 44 18.43 -3.10 12.30
C SER A 44 18.77 -4.07 11.16
N THR A 45 18.81 -5.38 11.44
CA THR A 45 19.07 -6.40 10.42
C THR A 45 18.04 -6.36 9.29
N ALA A 46 16.74 -6.26 9.61
CA ALA A 46 15.68 -6.18 8.62
C ALA A 46 15.69 -4.83 7.88
N THR A 47 16.01 -3.74 8.57
CA THR A 47 16.22 -2.43 7.94
C THR A 47 17.36 -2.47 6.94
N GLN A 48 18.48 -3.11 7.27
CA GLN A 48 19.61 -3.26 6.34
C GLN A 48 19.25 -4.20 5.17
N ALA A 49 18.51 -5.27 5.43
CA ALA A 49 18.03 -6.18 4.40
C ALA A 49 17.13 -5.45 3.38
N LEU A 50 16.22 -4.59 3.88
CA LEU A 50 15.37 -3.75 3.02
C LEU A 50 16.19 -2.77 2.17
N LYS A 51 17.19 -2.09 2.77
CA LYS A 51 18.11 -1.20 2.01
C LYS A 51 18.83 -1.95 0.88
N ASN A 52 19.31 -3.15 1.18
CA ASN A 52 20.04 -3.97 0.19
C ASN A 52 19.15 -4.51 -0.93
N ALA A 53 17.84 -4.54 -0.73
CA ALA A 53 16.87 -5.02 -1.71
C ALA A 53 16.52 -3.98 -2.78
N VAL A 54 16.83 -2.70 -2.56
CA VAL A 54 16.46 -1.60 -3.46
C VAL A 54 17.71 -0.85 -3.91
N ARG A 55 17.87 -0.70 -5.21
CA ARG A 55 18.99 0.05 -5.80
C ARG A 55 18.58 0.71 -7.10
N LEU A 56 19.34 1.71 -7.51
CA LEU A 56 19.27 2.27 -8.85
C LEU A 56 20.30 1.58 -9.75
N SER A 57 19.94 1.40 -10.99
CA SER A 57 20.83 0.92 -12.06
C SER A 57 20.85 1.97 -13.16
N SER A 58 22.04 2.38 -13.57
CA SER A 58 22.22 3.34 -14.66
C SER A 58 22.95 2.69 -15.82
N THR A 59 22.48 2.96 -17.04
CA THR A 59 23.16 2.62 -18.28
C THR A 59 23.76 3.88 -18.89
N SER A 60 24.83 3.74 -19.65
CA SER A 60 25.50 4.89 -20.30
C SER A 60 25.02 5.15 -21.73
N LEU A 61 24.45 4.15 -22.40
CA LEU A 61 24.05 4.23 -23.82
C LEU A 61 22.77 3.41 -24.11
N PRO A 62 21.62 4.08 -24.25
CA PRO A 62 21.32 5.48 -23.89
C PRO A 62 21.39 5.67 -22.37
N PRO A 63 21.64 6.89 -21.89
CA PRO A 63 21.68 7.14 -20.45
C PRO A 63 20.27 6.98 -19.85
N THR A 64 20.08 5.94 -19.06
CA THR A 64 18.83 5.66 -18.36
C THR A 64 19.11 5.25 -16.93
N THR A 65 18.29 5.72 -16.02
CA THR A 65 18.28 5.28 -14.62
C THR A 65 16.99 4.52 -14.37
N SER A 66 17.09 3.35 -13.79
CA SER A 66 15.95 2.49 -13.47
C SER A 66 16.00 2.02 -12.03
N LEU A 67 14.83 1.82 -11.44
CA LEU A 67 14.66 1.24 -10.13
C LEU A 67 14.76 -0.30 -10.23
N VAL A 68 15.62 -0.89 -9.41
CA VAL A 68 15.77 -2.34 -9.32
C VAL A 68 15.42 -2.81 -7.91
N VAL A 69 14.47 -3.73 -7.82
CA VAL A 69 13.98 -4.29 -6.57
C VAL A 69 14.22 -5.80 -6.54
N ASP A 70 15.13 -6.23 -5.68
CA ASP A 70 15.41 -7.64 -5.42
C ASP A 70 14.87 -8.01 -4.02
N ALA A 71 13.58 -8.34 -3.96
CA ALA A 71 12.91 -8.67 -2.71
C ALA A 71 13.48 -9.91 -2.00
N SER A 72 14.23 -10.77 -2.68
CA SER A 72 14.88 -11.94 -2.06
C SER A 72 15.91 -11.55 -1.01
N ARG A 73 16.49 -10.36 -1.14
CA ARG A 73 17.48 -9.79 -0.21
C ARG A 73 16.85 -9.15 1.04
N ALA A 74 15.53 -8.93 1.07
CA ALA A 74 14.82 -8.30 2.19
C ALA A 74 14.37 -9.32 3.24
N LYS A 75 15.29 -10.17 3.70
CA LYS A 75 15.04 -11.18 4.73
C LYS A 75 16.06 -11.05 5.86
N PRO A 76 15.61 -10.97 7.15
CA PRO A 76 14.22 -10.90 7.61
C PRO A 76 13.52 -9.61 7.17
N SER A 77 12.18 -9.55 7.31
CA SER A 77 11.38 -8.41 6.85
C SER A 77 10.36 -7.97 7.88
N TYR A 78 9.73 -6.80 7.67
CA TYR A 78 8.62 -6.29 8.46
C TYR A 78 7.52 -5.72 7.56
N CYS A 79 6.35 -5.47 8.13
CA CYS A 79 5.12 -5.23 7.38
C CYS A 79 5.20 -4.02 6.42
N SER A 80 5.63 -2.85 6.90
CA SER A 80 5.75 -1.65 6.05
C SER A 80 6.83 -1.82 4.98
N GLY A 81 7.95 -2.48 5.29
CA GLY A 81 8.99 -2.82 4.31
C GLY A 81 8.47 -3.76 3.21
N ALA A 82 7.66 -4.76 3.59
CA ALA A 82 7.07 -5.69 2.63
C ALA A 82 6.13 -4.98 1.64
N THR A 83 5.21 -4.16 2.15
CA THR A 83 4.27 -3.42 1.30
C THR A 83 4.96 -2.37 0.45
N TYR A 84 6.02 -1.73 0.98
CA TYR A 84 6.84 -0.79 0.22
C TYR A 84 7.59 -1.46 -0.93
N LEU A 85 8.16 -2.64 -0.72
CA LEU A 85 8.80 -3.40 -1.80
C LEU A 85 7.83 -3.73 -2.94
N VAL A 86 6.59 -4.09 -2.64
CA VAL A 86 5.56 -4.31 -3.67
C VAL A 86 5.26 -2.99 -4.40
N PHE A 87 5.09 -1.89 -3.68
CA PHE A 87 4.92 -0.58 -4.29
C PHE A 87 6.07 -0.25 -5.25
N LEU A 88 7.32 -0.39 -4.81
CA LEU A 88 8.50 -0.14 -5.64
C LEU A 88 8.60 -1.08 -6.85
N LYS A 89 8.20 -2.35 -6.73
CA LYS A 89 8.14 -3.29 -7.85
C LYS A 89 7.11 -2.86 -8.90
N VAL A 90 5.96 -2.34 -8.47
CA VAL A 90 4.96 -1.76 -9.37
C VAL A 90 5.54 -0.56 -10.12
N ILE A 91 6.24 0.35 -9.43
CA ILE A 91 6.91 1.49 -10.07
C ILE A 91 7.96 1.00 -11.06
N ALA A 92 8.78 0.03 -10.71
CA ALA A 92 9.79 -0.55 -11.61
C ALA A 92 9.15 -1.23 -12.84
N ALA A 93 8.05 -1.95 -12.67
CA ALA A 93 7.30 -2.57 -13.77
C ALA A 93 6.73 -1.53 -14.73
N LEU A 94 6.14 -0.45 -14.21
CA LEU A 94 5.63 0.66 -15.03
C LEU A 94 6.75 1.41 -15.77
N GLN A 95 7.96 1.52 -15.18
CA GLN A 95 9.12 2.05 -15.90
C GLN A 95 9.56 1.11 -17.02
N ALA A 96 9.60 -0.20 -16.76
CA ALA A 96 10.02 -1.20 -17.74
C ALA A 96 9.06 -1.29 -18.94
N SER A 97 7.75 -1.06 -18.73
CA SER A 97 6.75 -1.00 -19.80
C SER A 97 6.63 0.38 -20.49
N HIS A 98 7.40 1.37 -20.04
CA HIS A 98 7.33 2.77 -20.50
C HIS A 98 6.01 3.49 -20.16
N ASP A 99 5.20 2.94 -19.26
CA ASP A 99 3.97 3.57 -18.78
C ASP A 99 4.22 4.65 -17.71
N LEU A 100 5.44 4.69 -17.16
CA LEU A 100 5.88 5.68 -16.17
C LEU A 100 7.31 6.14 -16.46
N THR A 101 7.49 7.44 -16.59
CA THR A 101 8.82 8.06 -16.67
C THR A 101 9.06 8.92 -15.43
N LEU A 102 10.11 8.61 -14.68
CA LEU A 102 10.56 9.39 -13.53
C LEU A 102 11.98 9.92 -13.80
N SER A 103 12.25 11.15 -13.39
CA SER A 103 13.60 11.71 -13.47
C SER A 103 14.56 10.96 -12.53
N PRO A 104 15.87 10.97 -12.81
CA PRO A 104 16.86 10.40 -11.90
C PRO A 104 16.76 10.95 -10.48
N SER A 105 16.49 12.26 -10.32
CA SER A 105 16.33 12.90 -9.01
C SER A 105 15.15 12.34 -8.22
N ILE A 106 14.02 12.06 -8.88
CA ILE A 106 12.87 11.41 -8.23
C ILE A 106 13.20 9.96 -7.86
N LEU A 107 13.84 9.23 -8.76
CA LEU A 107 14.24 7.84 -8.49
C LEU A 107 15.16 7.74 -7.26
N GLU A 108 16.05 8.70 -7.05
CA GLU A 108 16.95 8.78 -5.89
C GLU A 108 16.20 8.96 -4.55
N THR A 109 14.96 9.45 -4.57
CA THR A 109 14.14 9.59 -3.35
C THR A 109 13.46 8.29 -2.90
N LEU A 110 13.38 7.27 -3.78
CA LEU A 110 12.63 6.05 -3.53
C LEU A 110 13.36 5.02 -2.63
N PRO A 111 14.69 4.81 -2.71
CA PRO A 111 15.35 3.83 -1.87
C PRO A 111 15.17 4.10 -0.37
N PRO A 112 14.87 3.05 0.43
CA PRO A 112 14.73 3.19 1.88
C PRO A 112 16.11 3.30 2.53
N MET A 113 16.54 4.52 2.84
CA MET A 113 17.86 4.81 3.43
C MET A 113 17.84 4.90 4.96
N GLY A 114 16.68 4.61 5.59
CA GLY A 114 16.48 4.73 7.03
C GLY A 114 16.05 6.13 7.46
N GLN A 115 15.37 6.85 6.56
CA GLN A 115 14.75 8.13 6.85
C GLN A 115 13.80 7.99 8.05
N PRO A 116 13.81 8.92 9.02
CA PRO A 116 12.89 8.92 10.14
C PRO A 116 11.44 9.12 9.68
N ASP A 117 10.50 8.76 10.54
CA ASP A 117 9.07 8.88 10.28
C ASP A 117 8.70 10.29 9.79
N GLY A 118 7.91 10.34 8.73
CA GLY A 118 7.50 11.57 8.07
C GLY A 118 8.52 12.16 7.09
N THR A 119 9.75 11.64 6.99
CA THR A 119 10.81 12.20 6.15
C THR A 119 10.93 11.46 4.81
N GLY A 120 10.88 12.20 3.70
CA GLY A 120 10.94 11.65 2.34
C GLY A 120 9.78 10.68 2.05
N ILE A 121 9.92 9.88 1.01
CA ILE A 121 8.91 8.88 0.61
C ILE A 121 8.87 7.72 1.61
N TRP A 122 10.04 7.14 1.90
CA TRP A 122 10.13 6.00 2.79
C TRP A 122 9.71 6.30 4.22
N GLY A 123 10.18 7.41 4.80
CA GLY A 123 9.81 7.77 6.17
C GLY A 123 8.32 8.07 6.35
N ARG A 124 7.65 8.59 5.30
CA ARG A 124 6.18 8.71 5.28
C ARG A 124 5.52 7.33 5.23
N TRP A 125 5.95 6.48 4.30
CA TRP A 125 5.39 5.13 4.16
C TRP A 125 5.49 4.31 5.44
N ASN A 126 6.65 4.36 6.09
CA ASN A 126 6.98 3.56 7.26
C ASN A 126 6.43 4.12 8.58
N ALA A 127 6.00 5.38 8.59
CA ALA A 127 5.58 6.05 9.81
C ALA A 127 4.48 5.31 10.56
N ASN A 128 4.49 5.43 11.89
CA ASN A 128 3.38 5.07 12.73
C ASN A 128 2.10 5.80 12.29
N GLY A 129 0.94 5.26 12.62
CA GLY A 129 -0.34 5.80 12.17
C GLY A 129 -0.61 5.52 10.69
N PRO A 130 -1.18 6.49 9.96
CA PRO A 130 -1.65 6.32 8.59
C PRO A 130 -0.58 6.65 7.52
N GLY A 131 0.69 6.30 7.76
CA GLY A 131 1.82 6.74 6.93
C GLY A 131 1.60 6.62 5.42
N THR A 132 1.26 5.43 4.92
CA THR A 132 0.95 5.20 3.50
C THR A 132 -0.18 6.09 2.99
N ALA A 133 -1.29 6.17 3.74
CA ALA A 133 -2.45 6.98 3.35
C ALA A 133 -2.11 8.49 3.34
N ARG A 134 -1.26 8.95 4.27
CA ARG A 134 -0.79 10.34 4.28
C ARG A 134 0.04 10.66 3.05
N LEU A 135 0.98 9.77 2.67
CA LEU A 135 1.76 9.92 1.44
C LEU A 135 0.86 9.98 0.20
N PHE A 136 -0.16 9.10 0.13
CA PHE A 136 -1.13 9.10 -0.96
C PHE A 136 -1.90 10.42 -1.04
N ALA A 137 -2.31 10.97 0.10
CA ALA A 137 -3.03 12.25 0.16
C ALA A 137 -2.15 13.45 -0.22
N GLU A 138 -0.86 13.47 0.18
CA GLU A 138 0.07 14.54 -0.12
C GLU A 138 0.39 14.60 -1.62
N LEU A 139 0.74 13.47 -2.22
CA LEU A 139 1.12 13.39 -3.63
C LEU A 139 -0.08 13.20 -4.58
N GLY A 140 -1.27 12.88 -4.07
CA GLY A 140 -2.42 12.56 -4.92
C GLY A 140 -2.27 11.19 -5.63
N LEU A 141 -1.52 10.25 -5.05
CA LEU A 141 -1.25 8.94 -5.67
C LEU A 141 -2.51 8.10 -5.86
N GLY A 142 -3.61 8.44 -5.18
CA GLY A 142 -4.87 7.72 -5.28
C GLY A 142 -5.84 8.11 -4.17
N SER A 143 -6.76 7.20 -3.85
CA SER A 143 -7.84 7.43 -2.89
C SER A 143 -7.63 6.67 -1.58
N ASN A 144 -8.02 7.32 -0.47
CA ASN A 144 -8.05 6.71 0.86
C ASN A 144 -9.50 6.58 1.34
N PHE A 145 -9.84 5.45 1.95
CA PHE A 145 -11.19 5.15 2.43
C PHE A 145 -11.19 4.11 3.55
N THR A 146 -12.26 4.08 4.34
CA THR A 146 -12.42 3.13 5.47
C THR A 146 -13.51 2.10 5.24
N ASP A 147 -14.42 2.35 4.30
CA ASP A 147 -15.48 1.40 3.96
C ASP A 147 -14.91 0.22 3.17
N TYR A 148 -14.82 -0.95 3.82
CA TYR A 148 -14.28 -2.17 3.20
C TYR A 148 -15.17 -2.73 2.08
N SER A 149 -16.43 -2.29 1.94
CA SER A 149 -17.28 -2.67 0.80
C SER A 149 -16.73 -2.16 -0.53
N HIS A 150 -15.97 -1.07 -0.49
CA HIS A 150 -15.28 -0.49 -1.64
C HIS A 150 -13.91 -1.12 -1.90
N ALA A 151 -13.39 -1.91 -0.96
CA ALA A 151 -12.06 -2.51 -1.09
C ALA A 151 -11.96 -3.48 -2.27
N ARG A 152 -10.81 -3.47 -2.92
CA ARG A 152 -10.48 -4.39 -4.01
C ARG A 152 -9.15 -5.09 -3.71
N PRO A 153 -9.00 -6.38 -4.00
CA PRO A 153 -7.69 -7.04 -3.89
C PRO A 153 -6.61 -6.19 -4.57
N GLY A 154 -5.48 -6.01 -3.89
CA GLY A 154 -4.40 -5.13 -4.32
C GLY A 154 -4.42 -3.73 -3.68
N ASP A 155 -5.46 -3.33 -2.95
CA ASP A 155 -5.42 -2.09 -2.17
C ASP A 155 -4.40 -2.22 -1.02
N PHE A 156 -3.59 -1.20 -0.79
CA PHE A 156 -2.79 -1.11 0.43
C PHE A 156 -3.71 -0.88 1.61
N LEU A 157 -3.40 -1.51 2.74
CA LEU A 157 -4.26 -1.48 3.90
C LEU A 157 -3.43 -1.32 5.17
N LYS A 158 -3.78 -0.36 5.98
CA LYS A 158 -3.35 -0.26 7.37
C LYS A 158 -4.43 -0.85 8.27
N ILE A 159 -4.05 -1.82 9.08
CA ILE A 159 -4.89 -2.43 10.12
C ILE A 159 -4.42 -1.94 11.48
N TRP A 160 -5.34 -1.58 12.36
CA TRP A 160 -5.09 -1.39 13.79
C TRP A 160 -5.83 -2.47 14.57
N TRP A 161 -5.09 -3.13 15.46
CA TRP A 161 -5.62 -4.16 16.37
C TRP A 161 -6.16 -3.58 17.68
N GLY A 162 -5.99 -2.27 17.90
CA GLY A 162 -6.43 -1.52 19.07
C GLY A 162 -6.78 -0.07 18.72
N ASP A 163 -7.03 0.74 19.76
CA ASP A 163 -7.61 2.08 19.62
C ASP A 163 -6.63 3.14 19.14
N PHE A 164 -5.34 2.99 19.47
CA PHE A 164 -4.34 4.02 19.23
C PHE A 164 -3.94 4.12 17.75
N ILE A 165 -3.79 5.36 17.28
CA ILE A 165 -3.28 5.71 15.94
C ILE A 165 -1.99 6.51 16.15
N GLY A 166 -0.84 5.93 15.91
CA GLY A 166 0.46 6.55 16.17
C GLY A 166 1.14 5.99 17.41
N ALA A 167 1.46 6.82 18.41
CA ALA A 167 2.13 6.34 19.61
C ALA A 167 1.34 5.22 20.29
N ASN A 168 2.05 4.15 20.68
CA ASN A 168 1.50 2.94 21.28
C ASN A 168 0.51 2.15 20.38
N GLU A 169 0.51 2.39 19.07
CA GLU A 169 -0.36 1.63 18.17
C GLU A 169 0.10 0.17 18.05
N HIS A 170 -0.87 -0.71 17.93
CA HIS A 170 -0.67 -2.07 17.42
C HIS A 170 -1.16 -2.10 15.98
N GLY A 171 -0.29 -1.65 15.06
CA GLY A 171 -0.61 -1.50 13.65
C GLY A 171 0.02 -2.58 12.78
N HIS A 172 -0.54 -2.78 11.58
CA HIS A 172 0.00 -3.69 10.59
C HIS A 172 -0.24 -3.14 9.17
N SER A 173 0.82 -2.99 8.40
CA SER A 173 0.75 -2.58 6.99
C SER A 173 0.67 -3.82 6.12
N VAL A 174 -0.37 -3.93 5.29
CA VAL A 174 -0.67 -5.12 4.51
C VAL A 174 -1.20 -4.74 3.12
N ILE A 175 -1.34 -5.72 2.23
CA ILE A 175 -2.08 -5.58 0.98
C ILE A 175 -3.32 -6.46 1.07
N TYR A 176 -4.48 -5.87 0.84
CA TYR A 176 -5.76 -6.55 0.89
C TYR A 176 -5.88 -7.56 -0.26
N MET A 177 -6.29 -8.79 0.07
CA MET A 177 -6.44 -9.89 -0.88
C MET A 177 -7.89 -10.33 -1.07
N GLY A 178 -8.79 -9.94 -0.18
CA GLY A 178 -10.21 -10.28 -0.23
C GLY A 178 -10.80 -10.58 1.14
N THR A 179 -12.10 -10.85 1.13
CA THR A 179 -12.85 -11.37 2.29
C THR A 179 -13.54 -12.66 1.92
N GLU A 180 -13.71 -13.52 2.89
CA GLU A 180 -14.47 -14.78 2.75
C GLU A 180 -15.24 -15.07 4.03
N ILE A 181 -16.28 -15.90 3.94
CA ILE A 181 -17.03 -16.38 5.09
C ILE A 181 -16.60 -17.83 5.35
N ARG A 182 -16.14 -18.12 6.57
CA ARG A 182 -15.82 -19.46 7.07
C ARG A 182 -16.66 -19.72 8.32
N ASP A 183 -17.45 -20.79 8.31
CA ASP A 183 -18.32 -21.15 9.45
C ASP A 183 -19.13 -19.96 9.98
N GLN A 184 -19.76 -19.19 9.09
CA GLN A 184 -20.53 -17.98 9.35
C GLN A 184 -19.72 -16.80 9.92
N VAL A 185 -18.40 -16.89 10.02
CA VAL A 185 -17.50 -15.83 10.46
C VAL A 185 -16.85 -15.17 9.25
N PRO A 186 -16.93 -13.84 9.08
CA PRO A 186 -16.23 -13.14 8.02
C PRO A 186 -14.74 -13.01 8.35
N TYR A 187 -13.89 -13.38 7.40
CA TYR A 187 -12.43 -13.26 7.46
C TYR A 187 -11.94 -12.27 6.41
N LEU A 188 -10.94 -11.49 6.78
CA LEU A 188 -10.14 -10.68 5.87
C LEU A 188 -8.83 -11.41 5.58
N THR A 189 -8.53 -11.56 4.30
CA THR A 189 -7.26 -12.11 3.81
C THR A 189 -6.38 -10.99 3.32
N TYR A 190 -5.09 -11.02 3.71
CA TYR A 190 -4.09 -10.03 3.33
C TYR A 190 -2.73 -10.66 3.09
N TRP A 191 -1.87 -9.97 2.34
CA TRP A 191 -0.47 -10.30 2.16
C TRP A 191 0.42 -9.25 2.84
N SER A 192 1.48 -9.71 3.50
CA SER A 192 2.48 -8.84 4.14
C SER A 192 3.70 -9.65 4.59
N SER A 193 4.60 -9.03 5.37
CA SER A 193 5.52 -9.74 6.26
C SER A 193 4.83 -9.93 7.62
N ASN A 194 4.75 -11.17 8.08
CA ASN A 194 3.94 -11.59 9.22
C ASN A 194 4.78 -12.26 10.32
N VAL A 195 4.44 -12.03 11.58
CA VAL A 195 5.07 -12.70 12.72
C VAL A 195 4.50 -14.14 12.84
N PRO A 196 5.36 -15.18 12.99
CA PRO A 196 6.83 -15.17 12.92
C PRO A 196 7.37 -15.39 11.50
N GLY A 197 6.52 -15.72 10.53
CA GLY A 197 6.91 -16.34 9.25
C GLY A 197 7.61 -15.43 8.24
N GLY A 198 7.45 -14.11 8.28
CA GLY A 198 7.88 -13.21 7.21
C GLY A 198 6.86 -13.07 6.08
N PHE A 199 7.34 -12.99 4.83
CA PHE A 199 6.48 -12.79 3.65
C PHE A 199 5.45 -13.90 3.46
N GLY A 200 4.20 -13.51 3.30
CA GLY A 200 3.11 -14.46 3.05
C GLY A 200 1.72 -13.90 3.25
N THR A 201 0.75 -14.72 2.90
CA THR A 201 -0.68 -14.42 3.06
C THR A 201 -1.18 -14.91 4.42
N ARG A 202 -2.08 -14.14 5.03
CA ARG A 202 -2.82 -14.52 6.24
C ARG A 202 -4.28 -14.13 6.14
N SER A 203 -5.11 -14.85 6.89
CA SER A 203 -6.52 -14.53 7.10
C SER A 203 -6.79 -14.34 8.58
N VAL A 204 -7.60 -13.34 8.92
CA VAL A 204 -8.01 -13.05 10.30
C VAL A 204 -9.51 -12.77 10.35
N PRO A 205 -10.22 -13.13 11.41
CA PRO A 205 -11.61 -12.73 11.58
C PRO A 205 -11.73 -11.21 11.54
N LEU A 206 -12.70 -10.67 10.82
CA LEU A 206 -12.95 -9.22 10.78
C LEU A 206 -13.19 -8.63 12.17
N SER A 207 -13.82 -9.40 13.07
CA SER A 207 -14.07 -8.99 14.45
C SER A 207 -12.82 -8.71 15.29
N ARG A 208 -11.64 -9.18 14.85
CA ARG A 208 -10.36 -8.86 15.50
C ARG A 208 -9.77 -7.52 15.07
N ILE A 209 -10.27 -6.95 13.98
CA ILE A 209 -9.75 -5.70 13.44
C ILE A 209 -10.53 -4.56 14.09
N HIS A 210 -9.82 -3.68 14.78
CA HIS A 210 -10.43 -2.52 15.40
C HIS A 210 -10.69 -1.41 14.38
N ARG A 211 -9.72 -1.19 13.46
CA ARG A 211 -9.79 -0.13 12.44
C ARG A 211 -9.07 -0.54 11.17
N MET A 212 -9.60 -0.07 10.04
CA MET A 212 -9.02 -0.27 8.70
C MET A 212 -8.91 1.06 7.97
N LEU A 213 -7.82 1.24 7.22
CA LEU A 213 -7.64 2.36 6.30
C LEU A 213 -7.01 1.83 5.02
N PHE A 214 -7.78 1.90 3.94
CA PHE A 214 -7.36 1.49 2.60
C PHE A 214 -6.74 2.66 1.85
N SER A 215 -5.75 2.37 1.02
CA SER A 215 -5.14 3.30 0.06
C SER A 215 -5.05 2.60 -1.29
N ARG A 216 -5.84 3.06 -2.26
CA ARG A 216 -5.82 2.56 -3.64
C ARG A 216 -4.87 3.37 -4.47
N LEU A 217 -3.91 2.72 -5.12
CA LEU A 217 -3.02 3.37 -6.07
C LEU A 217 -3.78 3.62 -7.39
N GLU A 218 -3.83 4.87 -7.82
CA GLU A 218 -4.56 5.28 -9.03
C GLU A 218 -3.68 6.11 -9.98
N ASN A 219 -2.77 6.92 -9.44
CA ASN A 219 -2.00 7.91 -10.19
C ASN A 219 -0.50 7.85 -9.85
N PRO A 220 0.22 6.75 -10.16
CA PRO A 220 1.65 6.62 -9.86
C PRO A 220 2.52 7.68 -10.55
N GLY A 221 2.06 8.28 -11.65
CA GLY A 221 2.72 9.39 -12.33
C GLY A 221 2.92 10.64 -11.47
N LEU A 222 2.08 10.82 -10.45
CA LEU A 222 2.22 11.94 -9.52
C LEU A 222 3.42 11.82 -8.55
N LEU A 223 4.15 10.70 -8.59
CA LEU A 223 5.48 10.60 -7.98
C LEU A 223 6.47 11.63 -8.55
N THR A 224 6.24 12.16 -9.75
CA THR A 224 7.02 13.28 -10.30
C THR A 224 7.03 14.52 -9.42
N HIS A 225 6.07 14.64 -8.50
CA HIS A 225 6.00 15.74 -7.54
C HIS A 225 6.65 15.42 -6.18
N ALA A 226 7.38 14.31 -6.07
CA ALA A 226 8.00 13.91 -4.80
C ALA A 226 9.03 14.92 -4.27
N ASP A 227 9.66 15.69 -5.15
CA ASP A 227 10.58 16.78 -4.80
C ASP A 227 9.87 18.02 -4.22
N SER A 228 8.56 18.15 -4.44
CA SER A 228 7.75 19.24 -3.86
C SER A 228 7.26 18.92 -2.43
N LEU A 229 7.46 17.70 -1.94
CA LEU A 229 7.11 17.35 -0.57
C LEU A 229 7.96 18.15 0.44
N PRO A 230 7.37 18.64 1.53
CA PRO A 230 8.15 19.17 2.65
C PRO A 230 9.19 18.13 3.10
N PRO A 231 10.38 18.53 3.53
CA PRO A 231 11.41 17.61 4.01
C PRO A 231 10.89 16.63 5.06
N SER A 232 10.00 17.09 5.96
CA SER A 232 9.32 16.25 6.96
C SER A 232 7.84 16.59 7.05
N ASP A 233 7.00 15.57 7.19
CA ASP A 233 5.59 15.70 7.55
C ASP A 233 5.46 15.78 9.08
N HIS A 234 5.09 16.96 9.60
CA HIS A 234 4.98 17.22 11.04
C HIS A 234 3.91 16.36 11.72
N TYR A 235 2.82 16.02 11.02
CA TYR A 235 1.79 15.15 11.56
C TYR A 235 2.35 13.76 11.83
N LEU A 236 2.93 13.11 10.81
CA LEU A 236 3.50 11.77 10.96
C LEU A 236 4.64 11.75 11.99
N TYR A 237 5.51 12.76 11.98
CA TYR A 237 6.56 12.87 12.97
C TYR A 237 6.02 12.94 14.40
N SER A 238 4.94 13.71 14.62
CA SER A 238 4.32 13.84 15.95
C SER A 238 3.71 12.54 16.47
N LEU A 239 3.34 11.61 15.58
CA LEU A 239 2.74 10.32 15.95
C LEU A 239 3.73 9.34 16.60
N GLN A 240 5.00 9.68 16.68
CA GLN A 240 5.97 8.92 17.51
C GLN A 240 5.71 9.10 19.01
N THR A 241 5.11 10.21 19.41
CA THR A 241 4.93 10.57 20.83
C THR A 241 3.49 10.83 21.24
N ARG A 242 2.57 10.96 20.29
CA ARG A 242 1.13 11.13 20.54
C ARG A 242 0.28 10.21 19.66
N SER A 243 -0.97 10.01 20.04
CA SER A 243 -1.98 9.40 19.18
C SER A 243 -2.77 10.46 18.42
N SER A 244 -3.18 10.13 17.19
CA SER A 244 -4.15 10.88 16.39
C SER A 244 -5.57 10.52 16.79
N THR A 245 -6.52 11.44 16.55
CA THR A 245 -7.93 11.08 16.53
C THR A 245 -8.32 10.55 15.13
N PRO A 246 -9.43 9.79 15.02
CA PRO A 246 -9.95 9.37 13.71
C PRO A 246 -10.29 10.55 12.80
N GLU A 247 -10.79 11.64 13.35
CA GLU A 247 -11.19 12.85 12.61
C GLU A 247 -9.96 13.61 12.08
N GLU A 248 -8.90 13.73 12.88
CA GLU A 248 -7.63 14.31 12.46
C GLU A 248 -7.02 13.48 11.32
N MET A 249 -6.99 12.14 11.50
CA MET A 249 -6.52 11.23 10.46
C MET A 249 -7.36 11.35 9.18
N ALA A 250 -8.69 11.38 9.29
CA ALA A 250 -9.59 11.49 8.14
C ALA A 250 -9.33 12.77 7.34
N THR A 251 -9.17 13.89 8.04
CA THR A 251 -8.89 15.19 7.43
C THR A 251 -7.54 15.20 6.72
N LEU A 252 -6.47 14.79 7.41
CA LEU A 252 -5.11 14.87 6.91
C LEU A 252 -4.79 13.83 5.82
N CYS A 253 -5.44 12.68 5.86
CA CYS A 253 -5.34 11.65 4.83
C CYS A 253 -6.40 11.77 3.74
N LYS A 254 -7.26 12.81 3.75
CA LYS A 254 -8.34 13.03 2.77
C LYS A 254 -9.20 11.76 2.58
N ILE A 255 -9.60 11.13 3.69
CA ILE A 255 -10.42 9.92 3.69
C ILE A 255 -11.83 10.27 3.20
N ARG A 256 -12.35 9.46 2.24
CA ARG A 256 -13.68 9.59 1.66
C ARG A 256 -14.65 8.58 2.27
#